data_06bc05c55b2a1f36053d0dc542355c9b
#
_entry.id   06bc05c55b2a1f36053d0dc542355c9b
#
_cell.length_a   1.000
_cell.length_b   1.000
_cell.length_c   1.000
_cell.angle_alpha   90.00
_cell.angle_beta   90.00
_cell.angle_gamma   90.00
#
_symmetry.space_group_name_H-M   'P 1'
#
loop_
_entity.id
_entity.type
_entity.pdbx_description
1 polymer ?
#
loop_
_entity_poly.entity_id
_entity_poly.type
_entity_poly.pdbx_seq_one_letter_code
_entity_poly.pdbx_strand_id
1 'polypeptide(L)'
;MLIRVAAVTAAGTVLALAASAPNASPTKDRGRELVEDVCTYCHNLDRLRDKELSREEWRGLTKGMISEGPPVTDEEYSMILDYLAKNYGKRQQQ
;
A
#
# COMPACT_ATOMS: atom_id res chain seq x y z
N MET A 1 59.95 -29.94 20.71
CA MET A 1 58.92 -30.22 19.75
C MET A 1 57.76 -29.25 19.93
N LEU A 2 57.64 -28.35 19.00
CA LEU A 2 56.58 -27.36 19.06
C LEU A 2 55.43 -27.86 18.20
N ILE A 3 54.35 -28.17 18.89
CA ILE A 3 53.09 -28.49 18.23
C ILE A 3 52.38 -27.19 17.93
N ARG A 4 52.36 -26.83 16.69
CA ARG A 4 51.55 -25.69 16.27
C ARG A 4 50.14 -26.18 16.05
N VAL A 5 49.28 -25.81 16.97
CA VAL A 5 47.85 -25.96 16.77
C VAL A 5 47.42 -24.84 15.88
N ALA A 6 47.10 -25.12 14.66
CA ALA A 6 46.49 -24.15 13.77
C ALA A 6 45.02 -24.01 14.21
N ALA A 7 44.69 -22.91 14.81
CA ALA A 7 43.31 -22.58 15.05
C ALA A 7 42.67 -22.23 13.71
N VAL A 8 41.87 -23.13 13.22
CA VAL A 8 41.00 -22.84 12.07
C VAL A 8 39.82 -22.03 12.62
N THR A 9 39.90 -20.76 12.49
CA THR A 9 38.72 -19.92 12.73
C THR A 9 37.83 -20.06 11.50
N ALA A 10 36.83 -20.89 11.64
CA ALA A 10 35.75 -20.90 10.68
C ALA A 10 34.95 -19.59 10.85
N ALA A 11 35.22 -18.66 9.95
CA ALA A 11 34.37 -17.50 9.85
C ALA A 11 33.02 -17.93 9.27
N GLY A 12 32.07 -18.15 10.15
CA GLY A 12 30.71 -18.41 9.71
C GLY A 12 30.15 -17.13 9.10
N THR A 13 30.06 -17.11 7.79
CA THR A 13 29.38 -16.01 7.12
C THR A 13 27.89 -16.20 7.34
N VAL A 14 27.34 -15.46 8.28
CA VAL A 14 25.88 -15.41 8.43
C VAL A 14 25.37 -14.57 7.29
N LEU A 15 24.84 -15.21 6.27
CA LEU A 15 24.07 -14.52 5.26
C LEU A 15 22.75 -14.13 5.90
N ALA A 16 22.64 -12.91 6.32
CA ALA A 16 21.35 -12.34 6.67
C ALA A 16 20.59 -12.14 5.37
N LEU A 17 19.75 -13.08 5.04
CA LEU A 17 18.73 -12.87 4.03
C LEU A 17 17.76 -11.85 4.59
N ALA A 18 17.96 -10.60 4.22
CA ALA A 18 16.92 -9.63 4.38
C ALA A 18 15.77 -10.07 3.47
N ALA A 19 14.79 -10.73 4.06
CA ALA A 19 13.56 -11.01 3.37
C ALA A 19 12.91 -9.65 3.09
N SER A 20 13.11 -9.13 1.89
CA SER A 20 12.30 -8.05 1.39
C SER A 20 10.89 -8.60 1.34
N ALA A 21 10.03 -8.12 2.23
CA ALA A 21 8.63 -8.45 2.17
C ALA A 21 8.14 -8.11 0.76
N PRO A 22 7.57 -9.06 0.01
CA PRO A 22 7.14 -8.80 -1.37
C PRO A 22 6.06 -7.73 -1.48
N ASN A 23 5.55 -7.23 -0.35
CA ASN A 23 4.50 -6.22 -0.28
C ASN A 23 4.96 -4.88 0.27
N ALA A 24 6.27 -4.63 0.31
CA ALA A 24 6.78 -3.30 0.61
C ALA A 24 6.61 -2.39 -0.62
N SER A 25 5.43 -2.43 -1.23
CA SER A 25 5.09 -1.51 -2.30
C SER A 25 5.10 -0.10 -1.76
N PRO A 26 5.61 0.88 -2.50
CA PRO A 26 5.44 2.27 -2.15
C PRO A 26 3.97 2.55 -1.86
N THR A 27 3.69 3.39 -0.89
CA THR A 27 2.33 3.74 -0.45
C THR A 27 1.42 4.12 -1.62
N LYS A 28 2.01 4.73 -2.64
CA LYS A 28 1.34 5.13 -3.87
C LYS A 28 0.75 3.95 -4.64
N ASP A 29 1.54 2.89 -4.82
CA ASP A 29 1.10 1.70 -5.56
C ASP A 29 0.11 0.89 -4.74
N ARG A 30 0.27 0.86 -3.43
CA ARG A 30 -0.65 0.17 -2.55
C ARG A 30 -2.03 0.81 -2.54
N GLY A 31 -2.11 2.15 -2.54
CA GLY A 31 -3.37 2.87 -2.66
C GLY A 31 -4.09 2.55 -3.95
N ARG A 32 -3.37 2.51 -5.06
CA ARG A 32 -3.90 2.14 -6.37
C ARG A 32 -4.47 0.72 -6.38
N GLU A 33 -3.71 -0.24 -5.87
CA GLU A 33 -4.14 -1.63 -5.78
C GLU A 33 -5.42 -1.75 -4.95
N LEU A 34 -5.48 -1.08 -3.82
CA LEU A 34 -6.64 -1.10 -2.95
C LEU A 34 -7.87 -0.51 -3.64
N VAL A 35 -7.72 0.60 -4.36
CA VAL A 35 -8.82 1.19 -5.11
C VAL A 35 -9.31 0.25 -6.19
N GLU A 36 -8.40 -0.36 -6.94
CA GLU A 36 -8.77 -1.33 -7.96
C GLU A 36 -9.49 -2.55 -7.38
N ASP A 37 -9.01 -3.08 -6.27
CA ASP A 37 -9.56 -4.29 -5.66
C ASP A 37 -10.87 -4.02 -4.91
N VAL A 38 -10.92 -2.96 -4.13
CA VAL A 38 -12.04 -2.67 -3.24
C VAL A 38 -13.17 -1.96 -3.97
N CYS A 39 -12.85 -0.93 -4.74
CA CYS A 39 -13.87 -0.11 -5.40
C CYS A 39 -14.51 -0.83 -6.59
N THR A 40 -13.81 -1.77 -7.22
CA THR A 40 -14.38 -2.55 -8.32
C THR A 40 -15.23 -3.72 -7.86
N TYR A 41 -15.30 -3.96 -6.56
CA TYR A 41 -16.10 -5.04 -5.99
C TYR A 41 -17.59 -4.90 -6.35
N CYS A 42 -18.11 -3.69 -6.32
CA CYS A 42 -19.53 -3.41 -6.63
C CYS A 42 -19.74 -2.83 -8.02
N HIS A 43 -18.80 -2.03 -8.51
CA HIS A 43 -18.87 -1.37 -9.81
C HIS A 43 -17.49 -1.17 -10.39
N ASN A 44 -17.44 -0.80 -11.67
CA ASN A 44 -16.18 -0.45 -12.31
C ASN A 44 -15.73 0.98 -11.90
N LEU A 45 -14.48 1.31 -12.22
CA LEU A 45 -13.88 2.59 -11.85
C LEU A 45 -14.38 3.78 -12.68
N ASP A 46 -15.16 3.55 -13.72
CA ASP A 46 -15.64 4.62 -14.60
C ASP A 46 -16.46 5.66 -13.83
N ARG A 47 -17.15 5.22 -12.79
CA ARG A 47 -17.93 6.12 -11.92
C ARG A 47 -17.07 7.09 -11.12
N LEU A 48 -15.79 6.79 -10.94
CA LEU A 48 -14.86 7.61 -10.19
C LEU A 48 -14.18 8.66 -11.06
N ARG A 49 -14.00 8.35 -12.34
CA ARG A 49 -13.21 9.17 -13.26
C ARG A 49 -13.77 10.56 -13.51
N ASP A 50 -15.08 10.69 -13.46
CA ASP A 50 -15.77 11.96 -13.69
C ASP A 50 -15.88 12.82 -12.43
N LYS A 51 -15.38 12.34 -11.31
CA LYS A 51 -15.49 13.03 -10.03
C LYS A 51 -14.15 13.64 -9.65
N GLU A 52 -14.20 14.91 -9.29
CA GLU A 52 -13.07 15.63 -8.73
C GLU A 52 -13.45 16.06 -7.32
N LEU A 53 -13.15 15.23 -6.34
CA LEU A 53 -13.57 15.44 -4.97
C LEU A 53 -12.38 15.64 -4.05
N SER A 54 -12.56 16.46 -3.01
CA SER A 54 -11.58 16.56 -1.94
C SER A 54 -11.51 15.23 -1.15
N ARG A 55 -10.48 15.06 -0.33
CA ARG A 55 -10.35 13.87 0.52
C ARG A 55 -11.58 13.66 1.41
N GLU A 56 -12.10 14.74 1.99
CA GLU A 56 -13.29 14.68 2.83
C GLU A 56 -14.53 14.28 2.04
N GLU A 57 -14.69 14.80 0.85
CA GLU A 57 -15.79 14.42 -0.02
C GLU A 57 -15.68 12.98 -0.49
N TRP A 58 -14.46 12.52 -0.79
CA TRP A 58 -14.21 11.11 -1.09
C TRP A 58 -14.56 10.21 0.10
N ARG A 59 -14.22 10.65 1.31
CA ARG A 59 -14.58 9.91 2.53
C ARG A 59 -16.11 9.76 2.63
N GLY A 60 -16.85 10.83 2.46
CA GLY A 60 -18.32 10.81 2.51
C GLY A 60 -18.93 9.89 1.48
N LEU A 61 -18.41 9.92 0.25
CA LEU A 61 -18.91 9.10 -0.84
C LEU A 61 -18.59 7.60 -0.66
N THR A 62 -17.39 7.28 -0.20
CA THR A 62 -16.93 5.88 -0.13
C THR A 62 -17.29 5.18 1.16
N LYS A 63 -17.70 5.91 2.19
CA LYS A 63 -18.00 5.35 3.51
C LYS A 63 -19.01 4.21 3.46
N GLY A 64 -20.08 4.37 2.71
CA GLY A 64 -21.08 3.32 2.52
C GLY A 64 -20.55 2.12 1.75
N MET A 65 -19.75 2.38 0.71
CA MET A 65 -19.15 1.32 -0.09
C MET A 65 -18.19 0.45 0.71
N ILE A 66 -17.38 1.09 1.57
CA ILE A 66 -16.41 0.39 2.42
C ILE A 66 -17.11 -0.50 3.44
N SER A 67 -18.23 -0.05 3.99
CA SER A 67 -18.97 -0.85 4.98
C SER A 67 -19.69 -2.06 4.37
N GLU A 68 -20.00 -2.01 3.09
CA GLU A 68 -20.70 -3.09 2.37
C GLU A 68 -19.77 -3.92 1.48
N GLY A 69 -18.54 -3.46 1.30
CA GLY A 69 -17.54 -4.12 0.46
C GLY A 69 -16.67 -5.10 1.22
N PRO A 70 -15.55 -5.51 0.61
CA PRO A 70 -14.58 -6.36 1.28
C PRO A 70 -13.98 -5.67 2.50
N PRO A 71 -13.55 -6.44 3.52
CA PRO A 71 -12.96 -5.87 4.74
C PRO A 71 -11.72 -5.03 4.42
N VAL A 72 -11.67 -3.83 4.99
CA VAL A 72 -10.56 -2.90 4.82
C VAL A 72 -10.17 -2.38 6.20
N THR A 73 -8.89 -2.33 6.48
CA THR A 73 -8.39 -1.73 7.71
C THR A 73 -8.47 -0.20 7.63
N ASP A 74 -8.39 0.47 8.76
CA ASP A 74 -8.36 1.93 8.79
C ASP A 74 -7.16 2.50 8.03
N GLU A 75 -6.01 1.82 8.11
CA GLU A 75 -4.81 2.21 7.38
C GLU A 75 -5.01 2.06 5.87
N GLU A 76 -5.59 0.95 5.46
CA GLU A 76 -5.91 0.71 4.06
C GLU A 76 -6.92 1.72 3.53
N TYR A 77 -7.92 2.05 4.31
CA TYR A 77 -8.88 3.08 3.93
C TYR A 77 -8.22 4.45 3.79
N SER A 78 -7.31 4.78 4.69
CA SER A 78 -6.53 6.02 4.57
C SER A 78 -5.73 6.05 3.27
N MET A 79 -5.12 4.94 2.89
CA MET A 79 -4.39 4.83 1.61
C MET A 79 -5.30 5.01 0.40
N ILE A 80 -6.51 4.45 0.47
CA ILE A 80 -7.52 4.64 -0.58
C ILE A 80 -7.88 6.11 -0.73
N LEU A 81 -8.16 6.78 0.37
CA LEU A 81 -8.52 8.20 0.36
C LEU A 81 -7.39 9.07 -0.17
N ASP A 82 -6.16 8.79 0.23
CA ASP A 82 -5.00 9.51 -0.27
C ASP A 82 -4.83 9.34 -1.78
N TYR A 83 -5.02 8.13 -2.27
CA TYR A 83 -4.95 7.86 -3.70
C TYR A 83 -6.06 8.58 -4.48
N LEU A 84 -7.28 8.53 -4.00
CA LEU A 84 -8.41 9.19 -4.64
C LEU A 84 -8.26 10.72 -4.64
N ALA A 85 -7.84 11.29 -3.51
CA ALA A 85 -7.61 12.72 -3.42
C ALA A 85 -6.49 13.19 -4.35
N LYS A 86 -5.47 12.38 -4.54
CA LYS A 86 -4.33 12.71 -5.41
C LYS A 86 -4.65 12.57 -6.88
N ASN A 87 -5.37 11.53 -7.26
CA ASN A 87 -5.58 11.19 -8.67
C ASN A 87 -6.94 11.64 -9.21
N TYR A 88 -7.91 11.80 -8.34
CA TYR A 88 -9.27 12.23 -8.66
C TYR A 88 -9.70 13.39 -7.76
N GLY A 89 -8.76 14.15 -7.28
CA GLY A 89 -9.01 15.29 -6.43
C GLY A 89 -9.35 16.55 -7.22
N LYS A 90 -9.87 17.53 -6.50
CA LYS A 90 -10.06 18.86 -7.06
C LYS A 90 -8.70 19.43 -7.47
N ARG A 91 -8.64 19.99 -8.66
CA ARG A 91 -7.45 20.69 -9.09
C ARG A 91 -7.20 21.84 -8.12
N GLN A 92 -6.02 21.83 -7.53
CA GLN A 92 -5.59 22.99 -6.78
C GLN A 92 -5.35 24.10 -7.78
N GLN A 93 -6.11 25.14 -7.64
CA GLN A 93 -5.83 26.38 -8.37
C GLN A 93 -4.58 26.97 -7.73
N GLN A 94 -3.53 26.98 -8.49
CA GLN A 94 -2.32 27.68 -8.10
C GLN A 94 -2.45 29.15 -8.39
#